data_1ef84181af548855938767cf01ddbacb
#
_entry.id   1ef84181af548855938767cf01ddbacb
#
_cell.length_a   1.000
_cell.length_b   1.000
_cell.length_c   1.000
_cell.angle_alpha   90.00
_cell.angle_beta   90.00
_cell.angle_gamma   90.00
#
_symmetry.space_group_name_H-M   'P 1'
#
loop_
_entity.id
_entity.type
_entity.pdbx_description
1 polymer ?
#
loop_
_entity_poly.entity_id
_entity_poly.type
_entity_poly.pdbx_seq_one_letter_code
_entity_poly.pdbx_strand_id
1 'polypeptide(L)'
;PNPTYRKDVLGNRIYTVTFQFAYRTAISSDAERGKNMEFLEQFCRWIDEQNEQHNFPVLAANQTGQNLKVIETSCLDEVDEGRTTGIYVTQLQFIYKERIR
;
A
#
# COMPACT_ATOMS: atom_id res chain seq x y z
N PRO A 1 3.01 -12.81 1.31
CA PRO A 1 2.88 -13.60 0.08
C PRO A 1 4.08 -13.38 -0.84
N ASN A 2 4.39 -14.37 -1.61
CA ASN A 2 5.47 -14.26 -2.59
C ASN A 2 5.03 -13.38 -3.75
N PRO A 3 5.93 -12.53 -4.28
CA PRO A 3 5.59 -11.73 -5.44
C PRO A 3 5.40 -12.62 -6.67
N THR A 4 4.45 -12.25 -7.50
CA THR A 4 4.26 -12.89 -8.80
C THR A 4 5.02 -12.09 -9.86
N TYR A 5 5.39 -12.75 -10.96
CA TYR A 5 6.08 -12.04 -12.02
C TYR A 5 5.63 -12.49 -13.40
N ARG A 6 5.86 -11.63 -14.38
CA ARG A 6 5.72 -11.92 -15.80
C ARG A 6 7.00 -11.45 -16.51
N LYS A 7 7.26 -11.98 -17.68
CA LYS A 7 8.41 -11.54 -18.49
C LYS A 7 7.95 -10.54 -19.54
N ASP A 8 8.75 -9.53 -19.79
CA ASP A 8 8.51 -8.61 -20.89
C ASP A 8 9.12 -9.17 -22.18
N VAL A 9 9.00 -8.42 -23.29
CA VAL A 9 9.48 -8.87 -24.60
C VAL A 9 11.00 -9.03 -24.66
N LEU A 10 11.74 -8.39 -23.75
CA LEU A 10 13.19 -8.49 -23.67
C LEU A 10 13.66 -9.56 -22.68
N GLY A 11 12.74 -10.28 -22.06
CA GLY A 11 13.05 -11.31 -21.08
C GLY A 11 13.25 -10.82 -19.66
N ASN A 12 13.10 -9.52 -19.40
CA ASN A 12 13.15 -9.00 -18.05
C ASN A 12 11.93 -9.43 -17.24
N ARG A 13 12.08 -9.51 -15.93
CA ARG A 13 10.97 -9.90 -15.04
C ARG A 13 10.30 -8.67 -14.46
N ILE A 14 8.97 -8.66 -14.51
CA ILE A 14 8.17 -7.60 -13.91
C ILE A 14 7.41 -8.22 -12.75
N TYR A 15 7.76 -7.81 -11.53
CA TYR A 15 7.18 -8.36 -10.31
C TYR A 15 6.04 -7.49 -9.81
N THR A 16 5.02 -8.15 -9.27
CA THR A 16 3.90 -7.49 -8.60
C THR A 16 3.85 -8.00 -7.17
N VAL A 17 3.95 -7.08 -6.22
CA VAL A 17 3.89 -7.38 -4.78
C VAL A 17 2.68 -6.68 -4.20
N THR A 18 1.85 -7.42 -3.48
CA THR A 18 0.70 -6.86 -2.76
C THR A 18 0.98 -6.93 -1.27
N PHE A 19 0.78 -5.82 -0.56
CA PHE A 19 0.99 -5.76 0.88
C PHE A 19 -0.06 -4.88 1.54
N GLN A 20 -0.16 -4.96 2.85
CA GLN A 20 -1.16 -4.24 3.62
C GLN A 20 -0.52 -3.26 4.59
N PHE A 21 -1.14 -2.09 4.70
CA PHE A 21 -0.89 -1.16 5.78
C PHE A 21 -2.06 -1.25 6.75
N ALA A 22 -1.79 -1.62 8.00
CA ALA A 22 -2.82 -1.73 9.03
C ALA A 22 -2.63 -0.61 10.05
N TYR A 23 -3.73 0.09 10.37
CA TYR A 23 -3.73 1.22 11.27
C TYR A 23 -4.72 0.98 12.41
N ARG A 24 -4.20 0.77 13.62
CA ARG A 24 -5.03 0.58 14.81
C ARG A 24 -5.22 1.93 15.51
N THR A 25 -6.47 2.28 15.79
CA THR A 25 -6.76 3.58 16.36
C THR A 25 -8.09 3.57 17.14
N ALA A 26 -8.34 4.64 17.88
CA ALA A 26 -9.58 4.82 18.62
C ALA A 26 -10.76 5.07 17.69
N ILE A 27 -11.91 4.47 17.99
CA ILE A 27 -13.14 4.61 17.21
C ILE A 27 -14.37 4.89 18.07
N SER A 28 -14.18 5.24 19.35
CA SER A 28 -15.28 5.37 20.30
C SER A 28 -16.18 6.56 20.07
N SER A 29 -15.76 7.53 19.26
CA SER A 29 -16.55 8.71 18.94
C SER A 29 -16.56 8.98 17.44
N ASP A 30 -17.57 9.74 16.98
CA ASP A 30 -17.64 10.17 15.58
C ASP A 30 -16.47 11.05 15.21
N ALA A 31 -16.01 11.90 16.14
CA ALA A 31 -14.85 12.76 15.91
C ALA A 31 -13.58 11.94 15.67
N GLU A 32 -13.39 10.87 16.43
CA GLU A 32 -12.25 9.98 16.26
C GLU A 32 -12.31 9.25 14.92
N ARG A 33 -13.49 8.73 14.55
CA ARG A 33 -13.68 8.08 13.27
C ARG A 33 -13.45 9.04 12.10
N GLY A 34 -13.89 10.30 12.24
CA GLY A 34 -13.66 11.31 11.22
C GLY A 34 -12.18 11.63 11.02
N LYS A 35 -11.41 11.73 12.11
CA LYS A 35 -9.96 11.92 12.03
C LYS A 35 -9.26 10.75 11.38
N ASN A 36 -9.73 9.54 11.65
CA ASN A 36 -9.15 8.33 11.06
C ASN A 36 -9.34 8.31 9.55
N MET A 37 -10.53 8.70 9.07
CA MET A 37 -10.78 8.79 7.65
C MET A 37 -9.93 9.87 6.97
N GLU A 38 -9.75 11.01 7.62
CA GLU A 38 -8.83 12.05 7.13
C GLU A 38 -7.41 11.54 7.00
N PHE A 39 -6.92 10.82 8.02
CA PHE A 39 -5.59 10.24 8.00
C PHE A 39 -5.42 9.28 6.81
N LEU A 40 -6.40 8.40 6.60
CA LEU A 40 -6.35 7.43 5.51
C LEU A 40 -6.39 8.11 4.15
N GLU A 41 -7.20 9.15 3.98
CA GLU A 41 -7.21 9.93 2.74
C GLU A 41 -5.87 10.59 2.48
N GLN A 42 -5.25 11.18 3.50
CA GLN A 42 -3.94 11.79 3.39
C GLN A 42 -2.86 10.75 3.07
N PHE A 43 -2.96 9.58 3.67
CA PHE A 43 -2.05 8.48 3.39
C PHE A 43 -2.14 8.03 1.93
N CYS A 44 -3.36 7.88 1.41
CA CYS A 44 -3.56 7.49 0.02
C CYS A 44 -3.03 8.56 -0.95
N ARG A 45 -3.24 9.83 -0.65
CA ARG A 45 -2.68 10.92 -1.44
C ARG A 45 -1.17 10.91 -1.43
N TRP A 46 -0.59 10.64 -0.26
CA TRP A 46 0.87 10.57 -0.12
C TRP A 46 1.44 9.43 -0.99
N ILE A 47 0.77 8.27 -1.00
CA ILE A 47 1.17 7.14 -1.85
C ILE A 47 1.13 7.56 -3.33
N ASP A 48 0.05 8.23 -3.76
CA ASP A 48 -0.09 8.70 -5.14
C ASP A 48 1.03 9.69 -5.50
N GLU A 49 1.38 10.59 -4.60
CA GLU A 49 2.48 11.53 -4.80
C GLU A 49 3.83 10.81 -4.94
N GLN A 50 4.08 9.82 -4.09
CA GLN A 50 5.30 9.03 -4.20
C GLN A 50 5.37 8.32 -5.55
N ASN A 51 4.26 7.80 -6.03
CA ASN A 51 4.19 7.17 -7.33
C ASN A 51 4.49 8.15 -8.47
N GLU A 52 3.86 9.33 -8.44
CA GLU A 52 4.09 10.37 -9.46
C GLU A 52 5.53 10.85 -9.51
N GLN A 53 6.17 10.96 -8.35
CA GLN A 53 7.56 11.41 -8.24
C GLN A 53 8.56 10.27 -8.40
N HIS A 54 8.11 9.05 -8.61
CA HIS A 54 8.96 7.85 -8.69
C HIS A 54 9.81 7.64 -7.44
N ASN A 55 9.30 8.04 -6.27
CA ASN A 55 9.95 7.83 -4.98
C ASN A 55 9.61 6.44 -4.47
N PHE A 56 10.26 5.43 -5.01
CA PHE A 56 10.00 4.03 -4.67
C PHE A 56 11.01 3.52 -3.64
N PRO A 57 10.68 2.41 -2.97
CA PRO A 57 11.66 1.77 -2.07
C PRO A 57 12.97 1.49 -2.78
N VAL A 58 14.06 1.55 -2.03
CA VAL A 58 15.38 1.23 -2.56
C VAL A 58 15.43 -0.27 -2.88
N LEU A 59 15.81 -0.58 -4.10
CA LEU A 59 15.88 -1.94 -4.63
C LEU A 59 17.31 -2.29 -4.99
N ALA A 60 17.53 -3.55 -5.41
CA ALA A 60 18.83 -3.98 -5.91
C ALA A 60 19.20 -3.22 -7.19
N ALA A 61 20.50 -3.22 -7.55
CA ALA A 61 20.99 -2.43 -8.67
C ALA A 61 20.35 -2.78 -10.01
N ASN A 62 19.92 -4.03 -10.18
CA ASN A 62 19.26 -4.47 -11.40
C ASN A 62 17.74 -4.36 -11.35
N GLN A 63 17.19 -3.72 -10.33
CA GLN A 63 15.76 -3.58 -10.13
C GLN A 63 15.35 -2.11 -10.15
N THR A 64 14.21 -1.84 -10.76
CA THR A 64 13.68 -0.47 -10.88
C THR A 64 12.20 -0.49 -10.56
N GLY A 65 11.78 0.37 -9.60
CA GLY A 65 10.37 0.55 -9.29
C GLY A 65 9.64 1.18 -10.45
N GLN A 66 8.41 0.73 -10.70
CA GLN A 66 7.60 1.22 -11.82
C GLN A 66 6.29 1.83 -11.40
N ASN A 67 5.61 1.24 -10.41
CA ASN A 67 4.30 1.71 -10.00
C ASN A 67 4.01 1.31 -8.57
N LEU A 68 3.46 2.24 -7.81
CA LEU A 68 3.00 2.02 -6.44
C LEU A 68 1.60 2.61 -6.34
N LYS A 69 0.62 1.81 -5.94
CA LYS A 69 -0.76 2.29 -5.88
C LYS A 69 -1.53 1.65 -4.74
N VAL A 70 -2.58 2.35 -4.30
CA VAL A 70 -3.57 1.81 -3.39
C VAL A 70 -4.60 1.05 -4.23
N ILE A 71 -4.83 -0.22 -3.93
CA ILE A 71 -5.81 -1.03 -4.65
C ILE A 71 -7.12 -1.17 -3.90
N GLU A 72 -7.08 -1.06 -2.57
CA GLU A 72 -8.29 -1.13 -1.77
C GLU A 72 -8.05 -0.47 -0.41
N THR A 73 -9.04 0.27 0.07
CA THR A 73 -9.05 0.81 1.43
C THR A 73 -10.26 0.27 2.16
N SER A 74 -10.01 -0.44 3.25
CA SER A 74 -11.05 -0.94 4.11
C SER A 74 -11.27 0.05 5.24
N CYS A 75 -12.51 0.43 5.47
CA CYS A 75 -12.84 1.39 6.50
C CYS A 75 -12.58 0.84 7.90
N LEU A 76 -12.91 -0.43 8.13
CA LEU A 76 -12.80 -1.01 9.45
C LEU A 76 -12.79 -2.52 9.32
N ASP A 77 -11.63 -3.11 9.56
CA ASP A 77 -11.45 -4.54 9.38
C ASP A 77 -11.74 -5.32 10.65
N GLU A 78 -11.34 -4.76 11.79
CA GLU A 78 -11.46 -5.43 13.08
C GLU A 78 -11.80 -4.41 14.15
N VAL A 79 -12.70 -4.80 15.08
CA VAL A 79 -13.14 -3.95 16.19
C VAL A 79 -13.05 -4.77 17.47
N ASP A 80 -12.53 -4.17 18.56
CA ASP A 80 -12.46 -4.82 19.85
C ASP A 80 -13.86 -4.98 20.48
N GLU A 81 -13.98 -5.82 21.52
CA GLU A 81 -15.27 -6.07 22.18
C GLU A 81 -15.91 -4.80 22.73
N GLY A 82 -15.13 -3.90 23.28
CA GLY A 82 -15.62 -2.64 23.81
C GLY A 82 -15.91 -1.59 22.76
N ARG A 83 -15.59 -1.85 21.50
CA ARG A 83 -15.72 -0.92 20.37
C ARG A 83 -14.98 0.40 20.62
N THR A 84 -13.86 0.34 21.32
CA THR A 84 -13.03 1.51 21.61
C THR A 84 -11.88 1.67 20.62
N THR A 85 -11.42 0.56 20.03
CA THR A 85 -10.38 0.59 19.01
C THR A 85 -10.77 -0.27 17.81
N GLY A 86 -10.22 0.07 16.68
CA GLY A 86 -10.42 -0.69 15.44
C GLY A 86 -9.17 -0.64 14.58
N ILE A 87 -9.13 -1.52 13.61
CA ILE A 87 -8.04 -1.59 12.63
C ILE A 87 -8.59 -1.24 11.25
N TYR A 88 -7.97 -0.23 10.63
CA TYR A 88 -8.22 0.11 9.23
C TYR A 88 -7.12 -0.53 8.40
N VAL A 89 -7.49 -1.09 7.27
CA VAL A 89 -6.55 -1.78 6.38
C VAL A 89 -6.56 -1.13 5.01
N THR A 90 -5.38 -0.82 4.51
CA THR A 90 -5.21 -0.32 3.14
C THR A 90 -4.32 -1.32 2.40
N GLN A 91 -4.79 -1.81 1.27
CA GLN A 91 -4.01 -2.71 0.42
C GLN A 91 -3.29 -1.91 -0.65
N LEU A 92 -2.00 -2.20 -0.79
CA LEU A 92 -1.14 -1.52 -1.74
C LEU A 92 -0.52 -2.55 -2.69
N GLN A 93 -0.21 -2.08 -3.88
CA GLN A 93 0.45 -2.89 -4.89
C GLN A 93 1.68 -2.15 -5.38
N PHE A 94 2.82 -2.84 -5.38
CA PHE A 94 4.07 -2.31 -5.90
C PHE A 94 4.52 -3.16 -7.08
N ILE A 95 4.83 -2.51 -8.19
CA ILE A 95 5.31 -3.17 -9.40
C ILE A 95 6.74 -2.70 -9.65
N TYR A 96 7.66 -3.66 -9.82
CA TYR A 96 9.05 -3.34 -10.15
C TYR A 96 9.56 -4.28 -11.22
N LYS A 97 10.58 -3.80 -11.94
CA LYS A 97 11.22 -4.52 -13.03
C LYS A 97 12.60 -5.00 -12.59
N GLU A 98 12.90 -6.26 -12.86
CA GLU A 98 14.23 -6.81 -12.66
C GLU A 98 14.86 -7.09 -14.01
N ARG A 99 16.00 -6.48 -14.27
CA ARG A 99 16.76 -6.72 -15.49
C ARG A 99 17.54 -8.01 -15.34
N ILE A 100 17.43 -8.87 -16.35
CA ILE A 100 18.13 -10.16 -16.35
C ILE A 100 19.62 -10.00 -16.64
N ARG A 101 20.03 -8.84 -17.13
CA ARG A 101 21.42 -8.53 -17.43
C ARG A 101 21.82 -7.20 -16.88
#